data_5751fef838568f08fdcef0e6fbc37a5a
#
_entry.id   5751fef838568f08fdcef0e6fbc37a5a
#
_cell.length_a   1.000
_cell.length_b   1.000
_cell.length_c   1.000
_cell.angle_alpha   90.00
_cell.angle_beta   90.00
_cell.angle_gamma   90.00
#
_symmetry.space_group_name_H-M   'P 1'
#
loop_
_entity.id
_entity.type
_entity.pdbx_description
1 polymer ?
#
loop_
_entity_poly.entity_id
_entity_poly.type
_entity_poly.pdbx_seq_one_letter_code
_entity_poly.pdbx_strand_id
1 'polypeptide(L)'
;MEQTRKQTDIAFTVSGRLAASCAVAYMALPTILFLLGWVRPLFSVPAAAAVAAAAVLLGATIPAPTLHFTRRQMAIYLCVLALSLLWLLAGGMTGITSQHADFVVHNPIYETLIRCDWPLVDAGGRPFIYYLAFWLPPALACKCFSCSDIFIINYVLTAWTGLGLALTLTVLWSKFRTATLLFLLLLIFQGPLDGIVRWGLHLFHLQGPLAHELYLTVLAFFGGVPPTMQLHNTFHHTTLLWLFLSMAAAWDIPPKNQLFLASLCLLASPIGSLGLLVFIAVSTLIRRTPVRQYFSSWTVLAGAALVLLAGI
;
A
#
# COMPACT_ATOMS: atom_id res chain seq x y z
N MET A 1 11.63 25.17 -33.09
CA MET A 1 12.90 24.46 -32.84
C MET A 1 13.04 23.86 -31.43
N GLU A 2 12.48 24.46 -30.38
CA GLU A 2 12.60 23.94 -29.00
C GLU A 2 11.71 22.70 -28.73
N GLN A 3 10.52 22.62 -29.34
CA GLN A 3 9.64 21.44 -29.24
C GLN A 3 10.24 20.19 -29.92
N THR A 4 10.96 20.37 -31.06
CA THR A 4 11.62 19.27 -31.77
C THR A 4 12.82 18.72 -31.02
N ARG A 5 13.53 19.56 -30.25
CA ARG A 5 14.66 19.14 -29.42
C ARG A 5 14.25 18.32 -28.19
N LYS A 6 13.04 18.57 -27.62
CA LYS A 6 12.49 17.78 -26.50
C LYS A 6 12.08 16.37 -26.90
N GLN A 7 11.72 16.15 -28.14
CA GLN A 7 11.23 14.85 -28.63
C GLN A 7 12.35 13.86 -28.93
N THR A 8 13.57 14.33 -29.20
CA THR A 8 14.75 13.50 -29.53
C THR A 8 15.44 12.86 -28.31
N ASP A 9 15.12 13.28 -27.07
CA ASP A 9 15.77 12.79 -25.85
C ASP A 9 14.98 11.73 -25.07
N ILE A 10 13.81 11.29 -25.56
CA ILE A 10 13.01 10.26 -24.90
C ILE A 10 13.71 8.92 -25.09
N ALA A 11 14.21 8.33 -23.99
CA ALA A 11 14.89 7.05 -23.98
C ALA A 11 13.94 5.87 -23.70
N PHE A 12 12.86 6.11 -22.92
CA PHE A 12 11.93 5.07 -22.52
C PHE A 12 10.53 5.63 -22.26
N THR A 13 9.52 4.80 -22.51
CA THR A 13 8.10 5.17 -22.33
C THR A 13 7.34 4.06 -21.64
N VAL A 14 6.57 4.39 -20.59
CA VAL A 14 5.64 3.48 -19.93
C VAL A 14 4.23 3.97 -20.18
N SER A 15 3.38 3.08 -20.67
CA SER A 15 1.97 3.40 -20.88
C SER A 15 1.28 3.71 -19.56
N GLY A 16 0.60 4.86 -19.46
CA GLY A 16 -0.20 5.22 -18.30
C GLY A 16 -1.29 4.18 -18.02
N ARG A 17 -1.90 3.62 -19.08
CA ARG A 17 -2.88 2.54 -18.94
C ARG A 17 -2.27 1.30 -18.28
N LEU A 18 -1.04 0.91 -18.65
CA LEU A 18 -0.35 -0.21 -18.02
C LEU A 18 -0.10 0.08 -16.54
N ALA A 19 0.42 1.28 -16.21
CA ALA A 19 0.66 1.67 -14.82
C ALA A 19 -0.64 1.64 -13.98
N ALA A 20 -1.75 2.15 -14.54
CA ALA A 20 -3.06 2.12 -13.89
C ALA A 20 -3.57 0.69 -13.69
N SER A 21 -3.47 -0.16 -14.72
CA SER A 21 -3.88 -1.57 -14.62
C SER A 21 -3.08 -2.32 -13.58
N CYS A 22 -1.75 -2.13 -13.52
CA CYS A 22 -0.90 -2.76 -12.50
C CYS A 22 -1.26 -2.27 -11.09
N ALA A 23 -1.47 -0.96 -10.89
CA ALA A 23 -1.84 -0.40 -9.60
C ALA A 23 -3.19 -0.94 -9.09
N VAL A 24 -4.22 -0.95 -9.96
CA VAL A 24 -5.55 -1.47 -9.59
C VAL A 24 -5.52 -2.98 -9.38
N ALA A 25 -4.79 -3.74 -10.21
CA ALA A 25 -4.64 -5.19 -10.04
C ALA A 25 -3.93 -5.53 -8.71
N TYR A 26 -2.88 -4.79 -8.35
CA TYR A 26 -2.19 -4.94 -7.07
C TYR A 26 -3.14 -4.71 -5.89
N MET A 27 -4.00 -3.69 -5.95
CA MET A 27 -4.99 -3.41 -4.91
C MET A 27 -6.11 -4.46 -4.85
N ALA A 28 -6.54 -4.99 -6.00
CA ALA A 28 -7.65 -5.94 -6.08
C ALA A 28 -7.26 -7.37 -5.69
N LEU A 29 -6.03 -7.78 -5.95
CA LEU A 29 -5.58 -9.16 -5.74
C LEU A 29 -5.75 -9.66 -4.30
N PRO A 30 -5.38 -8.90 -3.24
CA PRO A 30 -5.64 -9.29 -1.86
C PRO A 30 -7.12 -9.59 -1.57
N THR A 31 -8.00 -8.72 -2.05
CA THR A 31 -9.46 -8.86 -1.89
C THR A 31 -10.00 -10.07 -2.63
N ILE A 32 -9.57 -10.30 -3.89
CA ILE A 32 -9.98 -11.46 -4.68
C ILE A 32 -9.58 -12.75 -3.97
N LEU A 33 -8.35 -12.84 -3.47
CA LEU A 33 -7.87 -14.03 -2.78
C LEU A 33 -8.60 -14.25 -1.45
N PHE A 34 -8.90 -13.18 -0.71
CA PHE A 34 -9.70 -13.29 0.50
C PHE A 34 -11.10 -13.83 0.19
N LEU A 35 -11.78 -13.31 -0.80
CA LEU A 35 -13.10 -13.81 -1.21
C LEU A 35 -13.04 -15.29 -1.55
N LEU A 36 -12.07 -15.71 -2.36
CA LEU A 36 -11.94 -17.11 -2.79
C LEU A 36 -11.55 -18.06 -1.64
N GLY A 37 -10.81 -17.59 -0.63
CA GLY A 37 -10.31 -18.41 0.47
C GLY A 37 -11.20 -18.45 1.71
N TRP A 38 -12.03 -17.41 1.98
CA TRP A 38 -12.80 -17.28 3.21
C TRP A 38 -14.30 -17.33 3.01
N VAL A 39 -14.81 -17.05 1.82
CA VAL A 39 -16.24 -17.01 1.55
C VAL A 39 -16.68 -18.31 0.86
N ARG A 40 -17.89 -18.79 1.16
CA ARG A 40 -18.45 -20.01 0.54
C ARG A 40 -18.44 -19.89 -1.00
N PRO A 41 -18.09 -20.97 -1.75
CA PRO A 41 -17.91 -20.91 -3.22
C PRO A 41 -19.08 -20.33 -3.99
N LEU A 42 -20.31 -20.57 -3.54
CA LEU A 42 -21.54 -20.03 -4.15
C LEU A 42 -21.53 -18.50 -4.25
N PHE A 43 -20.96 -17.82 -3.26
CA PHE A 43 -20.90 -16.36 -3.20
C PHE A 43 -19.52 -15.82 -3.59
N SER A 44 -18.45 -16.54 -3.27
CA SER A 44 -17.07 -16.09 -3.46
C SER A 44 -16.71 -15.99 -4.94
N VAL A 45 -17.09 -16.99 -5.74
CA VAL A 45 -16.72 -17.01 -7.17
C VAL A 45 -17.35 -15.84 -7.93
N PRO A 46 -18.67 -15.58 -7.85
CA PRO A 46 -19.26 -14.43 -8.54
C PRO A 46 -18.74 -13.09 -7.97
N ALA A 47 -18.51 -12.99 -6.64
CA ALA A 47 -17.99 -11.78 -6.04
C ALA A 47 -16.53 -11.50 -6.49
N ALA A 48 -15.67 -12.50 -6.47
CA ALA A 48 -14.29 -12.38 -6.96
C ALA A 48 -14.23 -12.02 -8.45
N ALA A 49 -15.09 -12.65 -9.26
CA ALA A 49 -15.22 -12.33 -10.69
C ALA A 49 -15.69 -10.89 -10.91
N ALA A 50 -16.66 -10.41 -10.13
CA ALA A 50 -17.13 -9.03 -10.20
C ALA A 50 -16.03 -8.02 -9.81
N VAL A 51 -15.27 -8.30 -8.73
CA VAL A 51 -14.11 -7.47 -8.34
C VAL A 51 -13.04 -7.48 -9.41
N ALA A 52 -12.72 -8.64 -9.99
CA ALA A 52 -11.73 -8.75 -11.07
C ALA A 52 -12.16 -7.98 -12.31
N ALA A 53 -13.41 -8.12 -12.74
CA ALA A 53 -13.98 -7.39 -13.89
C ALA A 53 -13.95 -5.88 -13.63
N ALA A 54 -14.36 -5.44 -12.44
CA ALA A 54 -14.30 -4.04 -12.05
C ALA A 54 -12.86 -3.51 -12.06
N ALA A 55 -11.90 -4.27 -11.55
CA ALA A 55 -10.48 -3.89 -11.56
C ALA A 55 -9.93 -3.74 -12.99
N VAL A 56 -10.25 -4.66 -13.88
CA VAL A 56 -9.84 -4.59 -15.31
C VAL A 56 -10.42 -3.36 -15.98
N LEU A 57 -11.73 -3.14 -15.82
CA LEU A 57 -12.41 -1.97 -16.40
C LEU A 57 -11.84 -0.66 -15.85
N LEU A 58 -11.58 -0.61 -14.55
CA LEU A 58 -11.01 0.57 -13.90
C LEU A 58 -9.59 0.85 -14.40
N GLY A 59 -8.72 -0.16 -14.40
CA GLY A 59 -7.36 -0.04 -14.90
C GLY A 59 -7.29 0.47 -16.33
N ALA A 60 -8.27 0.08 -17.17
CA ALA A 60 -8.37 0.53 -18.54
C ALA A 60 -8.89 1.97 -18.69
N THR A 61 -9.66 2.49 -17.72
CA THR A 61 -10.39 3.76 -17.81
C THR A 61 -9.84 4.90 -16.95
N ILE A 62 -8.96 4.60 -15.98
CA ILE A 62 -8.29 5.63 -15.18
C ILE A 62 -7.42 6.50 -16.11
N PRO A 63 -7.53 7.84 -16.03
CA PRO A 63 -6.81 8.77 -16.89
C PRO A 63 -5.35 8.94 -16.43
N ALA A 64 -4.59 7.85 -16.42
CA ALA A 64 -3.18 7.86 -16.06
C ALA A 64 -2.32 8.36 -17.24
N PRO A 65 -1.46 9.36 -17.05
CA PRO A 65 -0.62 9.90 -18.11
C PRO A 65 0.47 8.90 -18.52
N THR A 66 0.79 8.87 -19.81
CA THR A 66 1.95 8.14 -20.30
C THR A 66 3.25 8.75 -19.76
N LEU A 67 4.12 7.92 -19.21
CA LEU A 67 5.39 8.32 -18.65
C LEU A 67 6.45 8.30 -19.74
N HIS A 68 7.04 9.45 -19.99
CA HIS A 68 8.19 9.60 -20.90
C HIS A 68 9.42 9.90 -20.06
N PHE A 69 10.50 9.15 -20.28
CA PHE A 69 11.74 9.29 -19.54
C PHE A 69 12.86 9.71 -20.49
N THR A 70 13.54 10.79 -20.18
CA THR A 70 14.90 11.04 -20.70
C THR A 70 15.88 10.12 -19.98
N ARG A 71 17.11 9.94 -20.51
CA ARG A 71 18.14 9.13 -19.83
C ARG A 71 18.42 9.60 -18.40
N ARG A 72 18.47 10.92 -18.17
CA ARG A 72 18.67 11.49 -16.84
C ARG A 72 17.50 11.20 -15.91
N GLN A 73 16.28 11.36 -16.39
CA GLN A 73 15.07 11.05 -15.61
C GLN A 73 14.99 9.57 -15.26
N MET A 74 15.37 8.69 -16.19
CA MET A 74 15.43 7.25 -15.94
C MET A 74 16.45 6.92 -14.84
N ALA A 75 17.64 7.51 -14.90
CA ALA A 75 18.65 7.30 -13.86
C ALA A 75 18.16 7.76 -12.47
N ILE A 76 17.52 8.94 -12.38
CA ILE A 76 16.91 9.41 -11.12
C ILE A 76 15.78 8.48 -10.65
N TYR A 77 14.92 8.03 -11.56
CA TYR A 77 13.84 7.11 -11.23
C TYR A 77 14.35 5.76 -10.71
N LEU A 78 15.38 5.20 -11.35
CA LEU A 78 16.04 3.98 -10.85
C LEU A 78 16.68 4.20 -9.48
N CYS A 79 17.28 5.38 -9.26
CA CYS A 79 17.78 5.75 -7.93
C CYS A 79 16.65 5.81 -6.88
N VAL A 80 15.47 6.37 -7.23
CA VAL A 80 14.29 6.39 -6.35
C VAL A 80 13.86 4.96 -5.99
N LEU A 81 13.80 4.06 -6.98
CA LEU A 81 13.44 2.65 -6.73
C LEU A 81 14.51 1.93 -5.89
N ALA A 82 15.79 2.16 -6.16
CA ALA A 82 16.88 1.55 -5.40
C ALA A 82 16.89 2.04 -3.93
N LEU A 83 16.73 3.33 -3.70
CA LEU A 83 16.62 3.89 -2.35
C LEU A 83 15.39 3.37 -1.60
N SER A 84 14.25 3.23 -2.28
CA SER A 84 13.05 2.68 -1.66
C SER A 84 13.22 1.20 -1.28
N LEU A 85 13.92 0.42 -2.11
CA LEU A 85 14.25 -0.96 -1.80
C LEU A 85 15.23 -1.05 -0.62
N LEU A 86 16.28 -0.23 -0.61
CA LEU A 86 17.21 -0.16 0.53
C LEU A 86 16.49 0.25 1.83
N TRP A 87 15.58 1.20 1.76
CA TRP A 87 14.76 1.61 2.90
C TRP A 87 13.92 0.44 3.42
N LEU A 88 13.27 -0.30 2.53
CA LEU A 88 12.47 -1.47 2.90
C LEU A 88 13.32 -2.59 3.51
N LEU A 89 14.49 -2.88 2.94
CA LEU A 89 15.43 -3.89 3.45
C LEU A 89 16.00 -3.51 4.82
N ALA A 90 16.30 -2.23 5.03
CA ALA A 90 16.78 -1.71 6.32
C ALA A 90 15.75 -1.83 7.43
N GLY A 91 14.46 -1.93 7.11
CA GLY A 91 13.36 -2.06 8.06
C GLY A 91 13.21 -3.40 8.76
N GLY A 92 14.05 -4.37 8.44
CA GLY A 92 14.06 -5.67 9.12
C GLY A 92 13.02 -6.66 8.62
N MET A 93 12.18 -6.33 7.64
CA MET A 93 11.12 -7.21 7.13
C MET A 93 11.67 -8.55 6.62
N THR A 94 12.87 -8.56 6.05
CA THR A 94 13.56 -9.78 5.57
C THR A 94 14.15 -10.63 6.69
N GLY A 95 14.31 -10.08 7.90
CA GLY A 95 15.04 -10.71 9.00
C GLY A 95 16.57 -10.56 8.92
N ILE A 96 17.13 -9.88 7.89
CA ILE A 96 18.58 -9.57 7.82
C ILE A 96 18.97 -8.58 8.90
N THR A 97 18.12 -7.59 9.14
CA THR A 97 18.25 -6.65 10.26
C THR A 97 17.25 -7.01 11.35
N SER A 98 17.38 -6.44 12.54
CA SER A 98 16.46 -6.69 13.65
C SER A 98 15.02 -6.34 13.26
N GLN A 99 14.12 -7.30 13.42
CA GLN A 99 12.69 -7.10 13.22
C GLN A 99 12.08 -6.34 14.40
N HIS A 100 11.09 -5.52 14.13
CA HIS A 100 10.28 -4.88 15.17
C HIS A 100 9.48 -5.92 15.98
N ALA A 101 9.08 -5.55 17.20
CA ALA A 101 8.32 -6.42 18.11
C ALA A 101 7.03 -6.98 17.47
N ASP A 102 6.38 -6.24 16.56
CA ASP A 102 5.15 -6.69 15.88
C ASP A 102 5.36 -7.96 15.04
N PHE A 103 6.58 -8.22 14.60
CA PHE A 103 6.90 -9.44 13.84
C PHE A 103 6.79 -10.73 14.67
N VAL A 104 6.79 -10.62 16.01
CA VAL A 104 6.47 -11.76 16.90
C VAL A 104 5.05 -12.28 16.63
N VAL A 105 4.14 -11.40 16.19
CA VAL A 105 2.76 -11.78 15.82
C VAL A 105 2.65 -11.99 14.31
N HIS A 106 3.29 -11.14 13.50
CA HIS A 106 3.16 -11.18 12.04
C HIS A 106 3.76 -12.44 11.42
N ASN A 107 4.95 -12.87 11.86
CA ASN A 107 5.61 -14.06 11.31
C ASN A 107 4.78 -15.33 11.50
N PRO A 108 4.27 -15.67 12.72
CA PRO A 108 3.42 -16.83 12.92
C PRO A 108 2.13 -16.80 12.09
N ILE A 109 1.48 -15.64 11.96
CA ILE A 109 0.29 -15.49 11.12
C ILE A 109 0.64 -15.80 9.65
N TYR A 110 1.72 -15.20 9.15
CA TYR A 110 2.12 -15.38 7.76
C TYR A 110 2.56 -16.82 7.46
N GLU A 111 3.33 -17.47 8.36
CA GLU A 111 3.67 -18.88 8.26
C GLU A 111 2.42 -19.78 8.27
N THR A 112 1.45 -19.49 9.13
CA THR A 112 0.20 -20.25 9.19
C THR A 112 -0.58 -20.14 7.89
N LEU A 113 -0.64 -18.94 7.29
CA LEU A 113 -1.26 -18.74 5.98
C LEU A 113 -0.58 -19.55 4.87
N ILE A 114 0.74 -19.79 4.98
CA ILE A 114 1.50 -20.59 4.01
C ILE A 114 1.28 -22.10 4.24
N ARG A 115 1.26 -22.54 5.50
CA ARG A 115 1.26 -23.99 5.84
C ARG A 115 -0.13 -24.60 5.89
N CYS A 116 -1.17 -23.82 6.26
CA CYS A 116 -2.53 -24.33 6.46
C CYS A 116 -3.43 -24.03 5.27
N ASP A 117 -4.49 -24.83 5.13
CA ASP A 117 -5.53 -24.57 4.14
C ASP A 117 -6.37 -23.35 4.54
N TRP A 118 -6.96 -22.71 3.55
CA TRP A 118 -7.85 -21.56 3.74
C TRP A 118 -9.31 -21.99 3.67
N PRO A 119 -10.20 -21.43 4.50
CA PRO A 119 -9.96 -20.42 5.55
C PRO A 119 -9.22 -21.00 6.76
N LEU A 120 -8.44 -20.15 7.45
CA LEU A 120 -7.86 -20.51 8.73
C LEU A 120 -8.97 -20.63 9.77
N VAL A 121 -8.99 -21.73 10.52
CA VAL A 121 -9.95 -21.97 11.60
C VAL A 121 -9.21 -22.32 12.89
N ASP A 122 -9.78 -21.97 14.03
CA ASP A 122 -9.27 -22.38 15.33
C ASP A 122 -9.67 -23.84 15.65
N ALA A 123 -9.20 -24.38 16.76
CA ALA A 123 -9.53 -25.72 17.22
C ALA A 123 -11.04 -25.96 17.44
N GLY A 124 -11.83 -24.90 17.59
CA GLY A 124 -13.28 -24.93 17.71
C GLY A 124 -14.01 -24.81 16.37
N GLY A 125 -13.29 -24.78 15.25
CA GLY A 125 -13.87 -24.61 13.91
C GLY A 125 -14.33 -23.18 13.60
N ARG A 126 -13.92 -22.18 14.40
CA ARG A 126 -14.27 -20.77 14.16
C ARG A 126 -13.23 -20.15 13.24
N PRO A 127 -13.65 -19.36 12.21
CA PRO A 127 -12.72 -18.70 11.32
C PRO A 127 -11.82 -17.73 12.08
N PHE A 128 -10.54 -17.73 11.76
CA PHE A 128 -9.59 -16.76 12.29
C PHE A 128 -9.85 -15.39 11.66
N ILE A 129 -10.21 -14.43 12.52
CA ILE A 129 -10.57 -13.07 12.12
C ILE A 129 -9.38 -12.15 12.36
N TYR A 130 -8.78 -11.68 11.28
CA TYR A 130 -7.70 -10.70 11.25
C TYR A 130 -7.71 -10.02 9.87
N TYR A 131 -7.01 -8.91 9.69
CA TYR A 131 -6.91 -8.22 8.39
C TYR A 131 -5.88 -8.89 7.48
N LEU A 132 -6.14 -10.16 7.14
CA LEU A 132 -5.21 -11.06 6.47
C LEU A 132 -4.96 -10.76 5.00
N ALA A 133 -5.84 -10.00 4.35
CA ALA A 133 -5.87 -9.90 2.90
C ALA A 133 -4.52 -9.49 2.28
N PHE A 134 -3.76 -8.59 2.92
CA PHE A 134 -2.47 -8.14 2.40
C PHE A 134 -1.44 -9.27 2.29
N TRP A 135 -1.46 -10.25 3.20
CA TRP A 135 -0.52 -11.36 3.20
C TRP A 135 -0.89 -12.49 2.23
N LEU A 136 -2.14 -12.51 1.73
CA LEU A 136 -2.61 -13.63 0.90
C LEU A 136 -1.85 -13.77 -0.43
N PRO A 137 -1.55 -12.71 -1.20
CA PRO A 137 -0.78 -12.86 -2.43
C PRO A 137 0.61 -13.46 -2.22
N PRO A 138 1.46 -12.94 -1.29
CA PRO A 138 2.76 -13.54 -1.05
C PRO A 138 2.66 -14.93 -0.38
N ALA A 139 1.64 -15.19 0.47
CA ALA A 139 1.41 -16.54 1.01
C ALA A 139 1.05 -17.55 -0.07
N LEU A 140 0.19 -17.17 -1.02
CA LEU A 140 -0.14 -18.02 -2.16
C LEU A 140 1.10 -18.33 -3.02
N ALA A 141 1.93 -17.31 -3.28
CA ALA A 141 3.18 -17.52 -3.99
C ALA A 141 4.08 -18.53 -3.25
N CYS A 142 4.26 -18.37 -1.94
CA CYS A 142 5.02 -19.34 -1.14
C CYS A 142 4.42 -20.74 -1.16
N LYS A 143 3.09 -20.89 -1.11
CA LYS A 143 2.41 -22.19 -1.28
C LYS A 143 2.72 -22.81 -2.64
N CYS A 144 2.58 -22.06 -3.72
CA CYS A 144 2.81 -22.55 -5.08
C CYS A 144 4.25 -23.01 -5.31
N PHE A 145 5.23 -22.33 -4.68
CA PHE A 145 6.64 -22.68 -4.79
C PHE A 145 7.17 -23.56 -3.64
N SER A 146 6.27 -24.02 -2.75
CA SER A 146 6.62 -24.87 -1.59
C SER A 146 7.72 -24.27 -0.72
N CYS A 147 7.70 -22.94 -0.52
CA CYS A 147 8.67 -22.24 0.32
C CYS A 147 8.51 -22.67 1.78
N SER A 148 9.57 -23.19 2.39
CA SER A 148 9.58 -23.61 3.80
C SER A 148 10.57 -22.83 4.65
N ASP A 149 11.58 -22.24 4.05
CA ASP A 149 12.60 -21.42 4.71
C ASP A 149 12.04 -20.04 5.06
N ILE A 150 12.19 -19.64 6.33
CA ILE A 150 11.66 -18.37 6.87
C ILE A 150 12.26 -17.16 6.16
N PHE A 151 13.53 -17.22 5.75
CA PHE A 151 14.15 -16.10 5.03
C PHE A 151 13.51 -15.96 3.64
N ILE A 152 13.31 -17.08 2.91
CA ILE A 152 12.66 -17.04 1.60
C ILE A 152 11.24 -16.49 1.73
N ILE A 153 10.49 -16.95 2.73
CA ILE A 153 9.14 -16.48 3.05
C ILE A 153 9.13 -14.96 3.26
N ASN A 154 10.06 -14.44 4.07
CA ASN A 154 10.17 -13.02 4.35
C ASN A 154 10.64 -12.21 3.14
N TYR A 155 11.49 -12.77 2.27
CA TYR A 155 11.85 -12.12 1.00
C TYR A 155 10.67 -12.00 0.06
N VAL A 156 9.79 -13.01 -0.04
CA VAL A 156 8.59 -12.95 -0.86
C VAL A 156 7.63 -11.88 -0.36
N LEU A 157 7.44 -11.78 0.97
CA LEU A 157 6.65 -10.72 1.59
C LEU A 157 7.25 -9.33 1.30
N THR A 158 8.57 -9.20 1.44
CA THR A 158 9.30 -7.96 1.16
C THR A 158 9.19 -7.56 -0.31
N ALA A 159 9.28 -8.53 -1.23
CA ALA A 159 9.10 -8.28 -2.66
C ALA A 159 7.68 -7.82 -2.99
N TRP A 160 6.67 -8.40 -2.36
CA TRP A 160 5.28 -7.97 -2.50
C TRP A 160 5.07 -6.53 -2.00
N THR A 161 5.58 -6.21 -0.81
CA THR A 161 5.52 -4.86 -0.25
C THR A 161 6.31 -3.86 -1.10
N GLY A 162 7.50 -4.27 -1.56
CA GLY A 162 8.35 -3.47 -2.46
C GLY A 162 7.67 -3.18 -3.81
N LEU A 163 6.93 -4.13 -4.36
CA LEU A 163 6.13 -3.91 -5.57
C LEU A 163 5.07 -2.82 -5.33
N GLY A 164 4.36 -2.87 -4.21
CA GLY A 164 3.37 -1.83 -3.86
C GLY A 164 4.00 -0.45 -3.68
N LEU A 165 5.16 -0.39 -3.03
CA LEU A 165 5.93 0.85 -2.89
C LEU A 165 6.44 1.36 -4.25
N ALA A 166 6.95 0.49 -5.11
CA ALA A 166 7.38 0.85 -6.46
C ALA A 166 6.23 1.38 -7.32
N LEU A 167 5.04 0.77 -7.24
CA LEU A 167 3.83 1.27 -7.90
C LEU A 167 3.44 2.65 -7.37
N THR A 168 3.45 2.85 -6.05
CA THR A 168 3.20 4.14 -5.39
C THR A 168 4.14 5.22 -5.92
N LEU A 169 5.43 4.95 -5.96
CA LEU A 169 6.44 5.88 -6.48
C LEU A 169 6.30 6.13 -7.98
N THR A 170 5.90 5.10 -8.75
CA THR A 170 5.61 5.25 -10.19
C THR A 170 4.43 6.21 -10.42
N VAL A 171 3.38 6.06 -9.62
CA VAL A 171 2.21 6.95 -9.65
C VAL A 171 2.61 8.38 -9.31
N LEU A 172 3.36 8.58 -8.23
CA LEU A 172 3.87 9.91 -7.85
C LEU A 172 4.80 10.50 -8.91
N TRP A 173 5.66 9.67 -9.52
CA TRP A 173 6.53 10.10 -10.61
C TRP A 173 5.75 10.66 -11.80
N SER A 174 4.58 10.10 -12.07
CA SER A 174 3.74 10.56 -13.19
C SER A 174 3.40 12.06 -13.13
N LYS A 175 3.28 12.60 -11.92
CA LYS A 175 2.95 14.01 -11.67
C LYS A 175 4.15 14.84 -11.23
N PHE A 176 4.94 14.31 -10.28
CA PHE A 176 5.97 15.08 -9.59
C PHE A 176 7.37 14.92 -10.21
N ARG A 177 7.56 13.94 -11.11
CA ARG A 177 8.82 13.71 -11.84
C ARG A 177 10.02 13.62 -10.87
N THR A 178 11.06 14.37 -11.11
CA THR A 178 12.29 14.37 -10.29
C THR A 178 12.04 14.79 -8.83
N ALA A 179 10.98 15.55 -8.54
CA ALA A 179 10.60 15.91 -7.17
C ALA A 179 10.14 14.70 -6.34
N THR A 180 9.80 13.55 -6.98
CA THR A 180 9.52 12.29 -6.29
C THR A 180 10.72 11.82 -5.45
N LEU A 181 11.96 12.10 -5.89
CA LEU A 181 13.15 11.81 -5.07
C LEU A 181 13.15 12.60 -3.76
N LEU A 182 12.89 13.91 -3.84
CA LEU A 182 12.78 14.74 -2.64
C LEU A 182 11.65 14.24 -1.72
N PHE A 183 10.49 13.91 -2.29
CA PHE A 183 9.38 13.37 -1.54
C PHE A 183 9.74 12.04 -0.83
N LEU A 184 10.40 11.12 -1.52
CA LEU A 184 10.90 9.88 -0.92
C LEU A 184 11.88 10.16 0.22
N LEU A 185 12.85 11.07 0.02
CA LEU A 185 13.81 11.44 1.06
C LEU A 185 13.10 12.05 2.28
N LEU A 186 12.10 12.90 2.06
CA LEU A 186 11.30 13.44 3.16
C LEU A 186 10.56 12.34 3.93
N LEU A 187 9.99 11.35 3.24
CA LEU A 187 9.34 10.21 3.90
C LEU A 187 10.33 9.36 4.71
N ILE A 188 11.52 9.08 4.15
CA ILE A 188 12.56 8.32 4.83
C ILE A 188 13.04 9.08 6.08
N PHE A 189 13.32 10.36 5.95
CA PHE A 189 13.94 11.18 7.00
C PHE A 189 12.93 11.84 7.96
N GLN A 190 11.64 11.75 7.71
CA GLN A 190 10.62 12.24 8.67
C GLN A 190 10.67 11.44 9.99
N GLY A 191 11.06 10.16 9.96
CA GLY A 191 11.23 9.33 11.15
C GLY A 191 12.46 9.62 12.01
N PRO A 192 13.65 9.92 11.42
CA PRO A 192 14.86 10.22 12.20
C PRO A 192 14.83 11.50 13.03
N LEU A 193 13.83 12.36 12.90
CA LEU A 193 13.70 13.52 13.81
C LEU A 193 13.58 13.08 15.28
N ASP A 194 12.85 12.01 15.57
CA ASP A 194 12.79 11.43 16.90
C ASP A 194 14.13 10.76 17.30
N GLY A 195 14.84 10.16 16.35
CA GLY A 195 16.20 9.66 16.54
C GLY A 195 17.20 10.77 16.86
N ILE A 196 17.11 11.92 16.14
CA ILE A 196 17.95 13.10 16.42
C ILE A 196 17.64 13.66 17.81
N VAL A 197 16.36 13.73 18.19
CA VAL A 197 15.97 14.16 19.54
C VAL A 197 16.50 13.20 20.60
N ARG A 198 16.38 11.89 20.43
CA ARG A 198 16.96 10.89 21.34
C ARG A 198 18.47 11.02 21.45
N TRP A 199 19.15 11.17 20.31
CA TRP A 199 20.61 11.34 20.27
C TRP A 199 21.02 12.64 20.98
N GLY A 200 20.29 13.76 20.74
CA GLY A 200 20.49 15.01 21.46
C GLY A 200 20.29 14.88 22.97
N LEU A 201 19.20 14.23 23.40
CA LEU A 201 18.96 13.96 24.82
C LEU A 201 20.07 13.12 25.43
N HIS A 202 20.61 12.13 24.70
CA HIS A 202 21.73 11.32 25.14
C HIS A 202 23.05 12.13 25.28
N LEU A 203 23.32 12.99 24.27
CA LEU A 203 24.50 13.88 24.25
C LEU A 203 24.52 14.84 25.45
N PHE A 204 23.37 15.36 25.82
CA PHE A 204 23.21 16.26 26.96
C PHE A 204 22.98 15.52 28.28
N HIS A 205 23.16 14.17 28.32
CA HIS A 205 22.91 13.33 29.49
C HIS A 205 21.53 13.52 30.13
N LEU A 206 20.56 13.98 29.37
CA LEU A 206 19.17 14.13 29.80
C LEU A 206 18.50 12.76 29.81
N GLN A 207 18.44 12.13 30.98
CA GLN A 207 17.79 10.84 31.19
C GLN A 207 16.72 10.96 32.28
N GLY A 208 15.72 10.08 32.22
CA GLY A 208 14.66 10.02 33.20
C GLY A 208 13.28 10.54 32.69
N PRO A 209 12.31 10.74 33.60
CA PRO A 209 10.93 11.06 33.24
C PRO A 209 10.79 12.29 32.36
N LEU A 210 11.55 13.35 32.65
CA LEU A 210 11.51 14.60 31.89
C LEU A 210 11.95 14.40 30.41
N ALA A 211 13.02 13.62 30.20
CA ALA A 211 13.50 13.31 28.85
C ALA A 211 12.48 12.46 28.10
N HIS A 212 11.81 11.54 28.78
CA HIS A 212 10.75 10.72 28.21
C HIS A 212 9.51 11.57 27.83
N GLU A 213 9.07 12.45 28.73
CA GLU A 213 7.96 13.38 28.46
C GLU A 213 8.27 14.33 27.30
N LEU A 214 9.49 14.88 27.24
CA LEU A 214 9.92 15.74 26.15
C LEU A 214 9.90 14.97 24.80
N TYR A 215 10.38 13.73 24.82
CA TYR A 215 10.35 12.86 23.64
C TYR A 215 8.91 12.59 23.19
N LEU A 216 8.00 12.23 24.11
CA LEU A 216 6.58 12.01 23.79
C LEU A 216 5.89 13.29 23.31
N THR A 217 6.25 14.44 23.87
CA THR A 217 5.70 15.73 23.45
C THR A 217 6.13 16.08 22.02
N VAL A 218 7.41 15.85 21.68
CA VAL A 218 7.92 16.04 20.32
C VAL A 218 7.23 15.08 19.34
N LEU A 219 7.08 13.81 19.72
CA LEU A 219 6.40 12.81 18.90
C LEU A 219 4.93 13.18 18.67
N ALA A 220 4.22 13.64 19.70
CA ALA A 220 2.84 14.07 19.61
C ALA A 220 2.68 15.36 18.77
N PHE A 221 3.63 16.29 18.88
CA PHE A 221 3.62 17.55 18.14
C PHE A 221 3.81 17.33 16.62
N PHE A 222 4.68 16.40 16.23
CA PHE A 222 4.90 16.05 14.81
C PHE A 222 3.88 15.03 14.27
N GLY A 223 2.90 14.64 15.07
CA GLY A 223 1.63 14.12 14.59
C GLY A 223 1.61 12.75 13.96
N GLY A 224 1.99 11.72 14.68
CA GLY A 224 1.66 10.35 14.29
C GLY A 224 2.87 9.45 14.07
N VAL A 225 2.57 8.18 13.75
CA VAL A 225 3.60 7.17 13.47
C VAL A 225 4.39 7.56 12.23
N PRO A 226 5.72 7.71 12.31
CA PRO A 226 6.55 8.08 11.16
C PRO A 226 6.36 7.14 9.97
N PRO A 227 6.46 7.61 8.71
CA PRO A 227 6.34 6.77 7.53
C PRO A 227 7.27 5.56 7.53
N THR A 228 8.46 5.70 8.09
CA THR A 228 9.40 4.59 8.29
C THR A 228 8.80 3.51 9.19
N MET A 229 8.27 3.86 10.35
CA MET A 229 7.57 2.91 11.22
C MET A 229 6.32 2.31 10.56
N GLN A 230 5.55 3.14 9.84
CA GLN A 230 4.38 2.65 9.13
C GLN A 230 4.76 1.59 8.10
N LEU A 231 5.82 1.81 7.32
CA LEU A 231 6.27 0.86 6.31
C LEU A 231 6.88 -0.40 6.93
N HIS A 232 7.60 -0.29 8.05
CA HIS A 232 8.31 -1.42 8.63
C HIS A 232 7.43 -2.26 9.56
N ASN A 233 6.54 -1.65 10.34
CA ASN A 233 5.73 -2.36 11.32
C ASN A 233 4.33 -2.66 10.82
N THR A 234 3.72 -1.70 10.12
CA THR A 234 2.32 -1.76 9.68
C THR A 234 2.19 -1.71 8.15
N PHE A 235 3.17 -2.29 7.43
CA PHE A 235 3.24 -2.33 5.98
C PHE A 235 1.94 -2.82 5.31
N HIS A 236 1.28 -3.78 5.93
CA HIS A 236 0.01 -4.35 5.49
C HIS A 236 -1.15 -3.34 5.55
N HIS A 237 -1.12 -2.41 6.50
CA HIS A 237 -2.06 -1.31 6.55
C HIS A 237 -1.69 -0.17 5.59
N THR A 238 -0.42 0.07 5.39
CA THR A 238 0.12 1.29 4.78
C THR A 238 0.19 1.21 3.26
N THR A 239 0.66 0.10 2.72
CA THR A 239 1.04 0.00 1.29
C THR A 239 -0.13 0.26 0.35
N LEU A 240 -1.31 -0.35 0.59
CA LEU A 240 -2.49 -0.12 -0.24
C LEU A 240 -3.04 1.30 -0.09
N LEU A 241 -2.99 1.85 1.13
CA LEU A 241 -3.45 3.22 1.40
C LEU A 241 -2.57 4.25 0.70
N TRP A 242 -1.26 4.08 0.75
CA TRP A 242 -0.32 4.98 0.06
C TRP A 242 -0.51 4.92 -1.45
N LEU A 243 -0.76 3.72 -2.00
CA LEU A 243 -1.04 3.58 -3.43
C LEU A 243 -2.34 4.30 -3.80
N PHE A 244 -3.43 4.11 -3.04
CA PHE A 244 -4.69 4.84 -3.26
C PHE A 244 -4.49 6.36 -3.19
N LEU A 245 -3.86 6.85 -2.13
CA LEU A 245 -3.64 8.29 -1.94
C LEU A 245 -2.76 8.88 -3.05
N SER A 246 -1.74 8.15 -3.47
CA SER A 246 -0.88 8.55 -4.59
C SER A 246 -1.65 8.62 -5.90
N MET A 247 -2.52 7.64 -6.18
CA MET A 247 -3.40 7.65 -7.34
C MET A 247 -4.37 8.84 -7.27
N ALA A 248 -4.98 9.10 -6.12
CA ALA A 248 -5.90 10.22 -5.92
C ALA A 248 -5.19 11.60 -6.04
N ALA A 249 -3.93 11.68 -5.64
CA ALA A 249 -3.11 12.89 -5.73
C ALA A 249 -2.55 13.14 -7.13
N ALA A 250 -2.12 12.09 -7.83
CA ALA A 250 -1.43 12.20 -9.11
C ALA A 250 -2.35 12.08 -10.32
N TRP A 251 -3.40 11.29 -10.22
CA TRP A 251 -4.35 11.02 -11.29
C TRP A 251 -5.72 11.61 -10.94
N ASP A 252 -6.43 12.09 -11.93
CA ASP A 252 -7.78 12.62 -11.74
C ASP A 252 -8.81 11.49 -11.70
N ILE A 253 -8.83 10.73 -10.60
CA ILE A 253 -9.74 9.59 -10.44
C ILE A 253 -11.17 10.11 -10.31
N PRO A 254 -12.07 9.70 -11.20
CA PRO A 254 -13.48 10.08 -11.11
C PRO A 254 -14.09 9.70 -9.76
N PRO A 255 -14.92 10.55 -9.14
CA PRO A 255 -15.54 10.28 -7.83
C PRO A 255 -16.17 8.90 -7.72
N LYS A 256 -16.90 8.48 -8.77
CA LYS A 256 -17.54 7.16 -8.86
C LYS A 256 -16.60 5.96 -8.66
N ASN A 257 -15.31 6.14 -8.88
CA ASN A 257 -14.30 5.08 -8.80
C ASN A 257 -13.57 5.08 -7.44
N GLN A 258 -13.60 6.21 -6.71
CA GLN A 258 -12.84 6.37 -5.47
C GLN A 258 -13.34 5.44 -4.36
N LEU A 259 -14.67 5.29 -4.21
CA LEU A 259 -15.26 4.40 -3.20
C LEU A 259 -14.90 2.94 -3.46
N PHE A 260 -14.91 2.50 -4.71
CA PHE A 260 -14.51 1.14 -5.05
C PHE A 260 -13.02 0.90 -4.71
N LEU A 261 -12.13 1.81 -5.13
CA LEU A 261 -10.70 1.68 -4.82
C LEU A 261 -10.44 1.70 -3.31
N ALA A 262 -11.15 2.55 -2.55
CA ALA A 262 -11.05 2.56 -1.10
C ALA A 262 -11.55 1.26 -0.46
N SER A 263 -12.62 0.65 -1.02
CA SER A 263 -13.14 -0.64 -0.52
C SER A 263 -12.15 -1.79 -0.71
N LEU A 264 -11.28 -1.76 -1.70
CA LEU A 264 -10.21 -2.75 -1.88
C LEU A 264 -9.18 -2.75 -0.75
N CYS A 265 -9.07 -1.64 -0.01
CA CYS A 265 -8.19 -1.55 1.15
C CYS A 265 -8.82 -2.15 2.43
N LEU A 266 -10.15 -2.36 2.46
CA LEU A 266 -10.91 -2.68 3.68
C LEU A 266 -10.41 -3.95 4.37
N LEU A 267 -10.21 -5.02 3.63
CA LEU A 267 -9.83 -6.33 4.17
C LEU A 267 -8.36 -6.40 4.62
N ALA A 268 -7.54 -5.45 4.15
CA ALA A 268 -6.14 -5.31 4.57
C ALA A 268 -5.98 -4.28 5.69
N SER A 269 -6.82 -3.24 5.73
CA SER A 269 -6.72 -2.14 6.68
C SER A 269 -8.08 -1.50 6.94
N PRO A 270 -8.93 -2.07 7.82
CA PRO A 270 -10.24 -1.50 8.13
C PRO A 270 -10.16 -0.07 8.67
N ILE A 271 -9.25 0.18 9.62
CA ILE A 271 -9.06 1.52 10.21
C ILE A 271 -8.53 2.50 9.17
N GLY A 272 -7.56 2.07 8.34
CA GLY A 272 -7.05 2.90 7.26
C GLY A 272 -8.11 3.22 6.20
N SER A 273 -9.00 2.27 5.90
CA SER A 273 -10.12 2.49 4.97
C SER A 273 -11.11 3.51 5.50
N LEU A 274 -11.37 3.53 6.82
CA LEU A 274 -12.15 4.60 7.45
C LEU A 274 -11.48 5.96 7.23
N GLY A 275 -10.14 6.04 7.38
CA GLY A 275 -9.37 7.24 7.06
C GLY A 275 -9.52 7.68 5.60
N LEU A 276 -9.56 6.72 4.65
CA LEU A 276 -9.82 7.03 3.23
C LEU A 276 -11.24 7.57 3.02
N LEU A 277 -12.24 7.06 3.72
CA LEU A 277 -13.60 7.62 3.64
C LEU A 277 -13.65 9.06 4.14
N VAL A 278 -12.95 9.37 5.24
CA VAL A 278 -12.80 10.75 5.73
C VAL A 278 -12.09 11.61 4.69
N PHE A 279 -11.00 11.13 4.10
CA PHE A 279 -10.29 11.83 3.01
C PHE A 279 -11.22 12.13 1.82
N ILE A 280 -12.01 11.15 1.37
CA ILE A 280 -12.98 11.31 0.28
C ILE A 280 -14.04 12.33 0.67
N ALA A 281 -14.57 12.27 1.89
CA ALA A 281 -15.59 13.22 2.37
C ALA A 281 -15.06 14.66 2.41
N VAL A 282 -13.87 14.87 2.97
CA VAL A 282 -13.22 16.19 3.03
C VAL A 282 -12.92 16.70 1.61
N SER A 283 -12.39 15.84 0.73
CA SER A 283 -12.13 16.19 -0.67
C SER A 283 -13.42 16.59 -1.42
N THR A 284 -14.52 15.89 -1.13
CA THR A 284 -15.86 16.17 -1.66
C THR A 284 -16.34 17.58 -1.27
N LEU A 285 -16.18 17.93 0.01
CA LEU A 285 -16.55 19.23 0.54
C LEU A 285 -15.70 20.35 -0.08
N ILE A 286 -14.37 20.17 -0.13
CA ILE A 286 -13.44 21.18 -0.68
C ILE A 286 -13.69 21.38 -2.19
N ARG A 287 -13.85 20.30 -2.94
CA ARG A 287 -14.08 20.34 -4.40
C ARG A 287 -15.53 20.65 -4.76
N ARG A 288 -16.43 20.73 -3.78
CA ARG A 288 -17.89 20.90 -3.97
C ARG A 288 -18.48 19.87 -4.93
N THR A 289 -17.95 18.63 -4.90
CA THR A 289 -18.40 17.56 -5.77
C THR A 289 -19.78 17.07 -5.33
N PRO A 290 -20.77 16.98 -6.21
CA PRO A 290 -22.08 16.45 -5.83
C PRO A 290 -21.99 15.00 -5.36
N VAL A 291 -22.51 14.70 -4.17
CA VAL A 291 -22.42 13.35 -3.55
C VAL A 291 -22.95 12.25 -4.47
N ARG A 292 -23.96 12.54 -5.28
CA ARG A 292 -24.51 11.61 -6.30
C ARG A 292 -23.46 11.07 -7.27
N GLN A 293 -22.35 11.79 -7.50
CA GLN A 293 -21.29 11.34 -8.42
C GLN A 293 -20.46 10.17 -7.86
N TYR A 294 -20.51 9.90 -6.56
CA TYR A 294 -19.86 8.76 -5.93
C TYR A 294 -20.68 7.47 -6.05
N PHE A 295 -21.97 7.57 -6.33
CA PHE A 295 -22.91 6.46 -6.43
C PHE A 295 -23.17 6.08 -7.88
N SER A 296 -22.20 5.50 -8.55
CA SER A 296 -22.48 4.81 -9.81
C SER A 296 -22.88 3.35 -9.55
N SER A 297 -23.86 2.86 -10.29
CA SER A 297 -24.56 1.61 -10.02
C SER A 297 -23.64 0.39 -9.77
N TRP A 298 -22.56 0.23 -10.52
CA TRP A 298 -21.69 -0.95 -10.38
C TRP A 298 -20.61 -0.82 -9.29
N THR A 299 -20.11 0.39 -9.02
CA THR A 299 -19.12 0.62 -7.95
C THR A 299 -19.76 0.54 -6.57
N VAL A 300 -21.00 0.97 -6.44
CA VAL A 300 -21.80 0.81 -5.21
C VAL A 300 -22.10 -0.66 -4.96
N LEU A 301 -22.52 -1.41 -5.99
CA LEU A 301 -22.79 -2.83 -5.86
C LEU A 301 -21.55 -3.63 -5.48
N ALA A 302 -20.40 -3.36 -6.09
CA ALA A 302 -19.14 -4.02 -5.75
C ALA A 302 -18.68 -3.65 -4.32
N GLY A 303 -18.76 -2.38 -3.94
CA GLY A 303 -18.42 -1.93 -2.58
C GLY A 303 -19.38 -2.49 -1.52
N ALA A 304 -20.69 -2.48 -1.78
CA ALA A 304 -21.68 -3.04 -0.89
C ALA A 304 -21.53 -4.57 -0.72
N ALA A 305 -21.25 -5.28 -1.82
CA ALA A 305 -20.97 -6.72 -1.77
C ALA A 305 -19.72 -7.01 -0.92
N LEU A 306 -18.66 -6.22 -1.02
CA LEU A 306 -17.45 -6.37 -0.19
C LEU A 306 -17.74 -6.11 1.30
N VAL A 307 -18.52 -5.08 1.62
CA VAL A 307 -18.88 -4.76 3.01
C VAL A 307 -19.80 -5.85 3.60
N LEU A 308 -20.77 -6.32 2.83
CA LEU A 308 -21.69 -7.39 3.27
C LEU A 308 -20.94 -8.72 3.46
N LEU A 309 -20.01 -9.05 2.59
CA LEU A 309 -19.23 -10.30 2.67
C LEU A 309 -18.11 -10.23 3.74
N ALA A 310 -17.63 -9.04 4.10
CA ALA A 310 -16.69 -8.87 5.20
C ALA A 310 -17.38 -8.95 6.58
N GLY A 311 -18.71 -8.84 6.64
CA GLY A 311 -19.51 -8.94 7.87
C GLY A 311 -20.08 -10.34 8.13
N ILE A 312 -19.84 -11.30 7.22
CA ILE A 312 -20.23 -12.71 7.35
C ILE A 312 -19.02 -13.58 7.68
#